data_7636cac294ce7242a74a2b80eaf30ea0
#
_entry.id   7636cac294ce7242a74a2b80eaf30ea0
#
_cell.length_a   1.000
_cell.length_b   1.000
_cell.length_c   1.000
_cell.angle_alpha   90.00
_cell.angle_beta   90.00
_cell.angle_gamma   90.00
#
_symmetry.space_group_name_H-M   'P 1'
#
loop_
_entity.id
_entity.type
_entity.pdbx_description
1 polymer ?
#
loop_
_entity_poly.entity_id
_entity_poly.type
_entity_poly.pdbx_seq_one_letter_code
_entity_poly.pdbx_strand_id
1 'polypeptide(L)'
;MTISNNKNSTKNLYNSTASQWVRGEPASLSDFTARPFVLELCEPVNGLRVLDLGCGEGYCSRELRKRGAAQVFGMDISEGMIAAASLQEAEDSLGIQYQVGCATELKRFGDRTFDLVVAVFLFNYLTTAQTQQCIAEVARVLCCGGKFVFSVPHPSFPYMREAAYPFYFEVEGRGYFSKRDWQFPGRIWKRDGSWLNVQLVHKTLEDYFDALKKAGFNTMPILRELRVTPEHIALDELFFRPLIDLPLHLAIQVSR
;
A
#
# COMPACT_ATOMS: atom_id res chain seq x y z
N MET A 1 4.04 -23.67 -3.84
CA MET A 1 3.85 -23.41 -2.38
C MET A 1 2.42 -23.01 -2.14
N THR A 2 1.72 -23.65 -1.22
CA THR A 2 0.28 -23.55 -1.02
C THR A 2 -0.13 -22.20 -0.40
N ILE A 3 -1.29 -21.67 -0.79
CA ILE A 3 -1.91 -20.37 -0.44
C ILE A 3 -1.95 -20.06 1.08
N SER A 4 -2.00 -21.07 1.94
CA SER A 4 -2.01 -20.93 3.40
C SER A 4 -0.70 -20.37 3.99
N ASN A 5 0.44 -20.56 3.31
CA ASN A 5 1.76 -20.11 3.79
C ASN A 5 2.00 -18.60 3.61
N ASN A 6 1.29 -17.93 2.72
CA ASN A 6 1.57 -16.53 2.37
C ASN A 6 1.14 -15.54 3.47
N LYS A 7 -0.06 -15.70 4.05
CA LYS A 7 -0.54 -14.81 5.13
C LYS A 7 0.38 -14.86 6.36
N ASN A 8 0.79 -16.08 6.77
CA ASN A 8 1.68 -16.26 7.92
C ASN A 8 3.11 -15.74 7.62
N SER A 9 3.60 -15.89 6.39
CA SER A 9 4.90 -15.38 5.97
C SER A 9 4.94 -13.84 6.03
N THR A 10 3.93 -13.15 5.48
CA THR A 10 3.82 -11.70 5.53
C THR A 10 3.69 -11.19 6.95
N LYS A 11 2.79 -11.79 7.76
CA LYS A 11 2.61 -11.44 9.17
C LYS A 11 3.92 -11.54 9.96
N ASN A 12 4.63 -12.67 9.81
CA ASN A 12 5.90 -12.91 10.51
C ASN A 12 6.99 -11.92 10.08
N LEU A 13 7.09 -11.62 8.77
CA LEU A 13 8.03 -10.62 8.25
C LEU A 13 7.82 -9.27 8.94
N TYR A 14 6.59 -8.77 8.97
CA TYR A 14 6.29 -7.47 9.54
C TYR A 14 6.31 -7.44 11.07
N ASN A 15 5.95 -8.54 11.75
CA ASN A 15 6.12 -8.63 13.19
C ASN A 15 7.60 -8.53 13.60
N SER A 16 8.49 -9.18 12.86
CA SER A 16 9.93 -9.18 13.19
C SER A 16 10.66 -7.89 12.81
N THR A 17 10.08 -7.07 11.95
CA THR A 17 10.71 -5.83 11.43
C THR A 17 9.96 -4.56 11.79
N ALA A 18 8.90 -4.64 12.60
CA ALA A 18 8.02 -3.51 12.89
C ALA A 18 8.76 -2.25 13.36
N SER A 19 9.75 -2.39 14.25
CA SER A 19 10.56 -1.27 14.75
C SER A 19 11.37 -0.56 13.66
N GLN A 20 11.72 -1.25 12.58
CA GLN A 20 12.48 -0.67 11.46
C GLN A 20 11.60 0.19 10.53
N TRP A 21 10.28 0.01 10.61
CA TRP A 21 9.29 0.77 9.82
C TRP A 21 8.82 2.04 10.51
N VAL A 22 8.97 2.15 11.83
CA VAL A 22 8.56 3.35 12.60
C VAL A 22 9.31 4.57 12.08
N ARG A 23 8.57 5.64 11.76
CA ARG A 23 9.13 6.91 11.28
C ARG A 23 8.21 8.09 11.61
N GLY A 24 8.82 9.21 11.98
CA GLY A 24 8.15 10.52 12.05
C GLY A 24 8.22 11.29 10.73
N GLU A 25 9.26 11.01 9.90
CA GLU A 25 9.58 11.73 8.68
C GLU A 25 9.75 10.77 7.48
N PRO A 26 9.61 11.25 6.21
CA PRO A 26 9.90 10.45 5.03
C PRO A 26 11.32 9.88 5.05
N ALA A 27 11.46 8.56 4.92
CA ALA A 27 12.74 7.86 5.02
C ALA A 27 13.00 6.92 3.84
N SER A 28 12.04 6.06 3.50
CA SER A 28 12.17 5.09 2.41
C SER A 28 11.85 5.70 1.04
N LEU A 29 12.31 5.06 -0.03
CA LEU A 29 12.02 5.49 -1.40
C LEU A 29 10.54 5.80 -1.62
N SER A 30 9.66 4.92 -1.17
CA SER A 30 8.21 5.07 -1.37
C SER A 30 7.58 6.23 -0.58
N ASP A 31 8.27 6.75 0.43
CA ASP A 31 7.80 7.94 1.16
C ASP A 31 7.92 9.21 0.31
N PHE A 32 8.81 9.20 -0.67
CA PHE A 32 8.98 10.30 -1.63
C PHE A 32 8.23 10.03 -2.93
N THR A 33 8.39 8.83 -3.51
CA THR A 33 7.94 8.54 -4.87
C THR A 33 6.51 7.99 -4.96
N ALA A 34 5.83 7.69 -3.84
CA ALA A 34 4.49 7.11 -3.86
C ALA A 34 3.51 7.76 -2.87
N ARG A 35 3.81 7.75 -1.57
CA ARG A 35 2.85 8.18 -0.54
C ARG A 35 2.30 9.58 -0.70
N PRO A 36 3.10 10.62 -1.05
CA PRO A 36 2.55 11.96 -1.28
C PRO A 36 1.46 11.97 -2.35
N PHE A 37 1.69 11.30 -3.47
CA PHE A 37 0.74 11.22 -4.58
C PHE A 37 -0.52 10.43 -4.25
N VAL A 38 -0.39 9.36 -3.44
CA VAL A 38 -1.55 8.60 -2.94
C VAL A 38 -2.40 9.48 -2.03
N LEU A 39 -1.76 10.23 -1.13
CA LEU A 39 -2.45 11.15 -0.23
C LEU A 39 -3.15 12.29 -0.99
N GLU A 40 -2.57 12.80 -2.08
CA GLU A 40 -3.22 13.76 -2.99
C GLU A 40 -4.47 13.16 -3.66
N LEU A 41 -4.41 11.90 -4.11
CA LEU A 41 -5.57 11.21 -4.68
C LEU A 41 -6.70 11.00 -3.65
N CYS A 42 -6.39 10.96 -2.35
CA CYS A 42 -7.39 10.88 -1.29
C CYS A 42 -8.19 12.20 -1.14
N GLU A 43 -7.63 13.32 -1.54
CA GLU A 43 -8.26 14.64 -1.31
C GLU A 43 -9.58 14.84 -2.08
N PRO A 44 -10.52 15.65 -1.55
CA PRO A 44 -10.50 16.20 -0.20
C PRO A 44 -10.86 15.15 0.86
N VAL A 45 -10.19 15.20 2.03
CA VAL A 45 -10.43 14.24 3.14
C VAL A 45 -11.16 14.87 4.33
N ASN A 46 -11.34 16.19 4.33
CA ASN A 46 -11.96 16.91 5.44
C ASN A 46 -13.37 16.38 5.75
N GLY A 47 -13.59 16.02 6.99
CA GLY A 47 -14.87 15.51 7.47
C GLY A 47 -15.16 14.04 7.13
N LEU A 48 -14.30 13.33 6.40
CA LEU A 48 -14.52 11.96 5.97
C LEU A 48 -14.23 10.93 7.07
N ARG A 49 -14.95 9.82 7.01
CA ARG A 49 -14.65 8.58 7.73
C ARG A 49 -13.74 7.72 6.85
N VAL A 50 -12.54 7.44 7.32
CA VAL A 50 -11.48 6.80 6.55
C VAL A 50 -11.13 5.43 7.13
N LEU A 51 -10.95 4.43 6.25
CA LEU A 51 -10.36 3.15 6.58
C LEU A 51 -9.01 3.02 5.86
N ASP A 52 -7.93 2.85 6.63
CA ASP A 52 -6.57 2.59 6.13
C ASP A 52 -6.27 1.10 6.27
N LEU A 53 -6.30 0.37 5.16
CA LEU A 53 -6.08 -1.08 5.09
C LEU A 53 -4.61 -1.41 4.81
N GLY A 54 -4.02 -2.23 5.69
CA GLY A 54 -2.57 -2.46 5.68
C GLY A 54 -1.85 -1.21 6.15
N CYS A 55 -2.36 -0.58 7.22
CA CYS A 55 -1.89 0.72 7.70
C CYS A 55 -0.43 0.72 8.21
N GLY A 56 0.14 -0.47 8.45
CA GLY A 56 1.48 -0.61 9.03
C GLY A 56 1.57 0.10 10.37
N GLU A 57 2.63 0.88 10.57
CA GLU A 57 2.84 1.69 11.79
C GLU A 57 2.02 3.00 11.81
N GLY A 58 1.05 3.17 10.88
CA GLY A 58 0.06 4.23 10.91
C GLY A 58 0.45 5.55 10.22
N TYR A 59 1.55 5.60 9.44
CA TYR A 59 1.99 6.85 8.79
C TYR A 59 0.89 7.50 7.93
N CYS A 60 0.27 6.75 7.01
CA CYS A 60 -0.80 7.30 6.17
C CYS A 60 -2.06 7.65 6.98
N SER A 61 -2.40 6.85 7.99
CA SER A 61 -3.50 7.13 8.91
C SER A 61 -3.32 8.50 9.60
N ARG A 62 -2.11 8.77 10.14
CA ARG A 62 -1.79 10.06 10.78
C ARG A 62 -1.87 11.22 9.80
N GLU A 63 -1.32 11.06 8.60
CA GLU A 63 -1.37 12.10 7.56
C GLU A 63 -2.81 12.41 7.12
N LEU A 64 -3.66 11.40 6.95
CA LEU A 64 -5.08 11.61 6.61
C LEU A 64 -5.83 12.32 7.75
N ARG A 65 -5.52 11.97 9.00
CA ARG A 65 -6.11 12.63 10.16
C ARG A 65 -5.69 14.10 10.27
N LYS A 66 -4.41 14.41 10.07
CA LYS A 66 -3.87 15.78 10.04
C LYS A 66 -4.49 16.63 8.90
N ARG A 67 -4.87 16.01 7.79
CA ARG A 67 -5.57 16.65 6.66
C ARG A 67 -7.07 16.86 6.89
N GLY A 68 -7.58 16.55 8.08
CA GLY A 68 -8.95 16.88 8.49
C GLY A 68 -9.95 15.73 8.39
N ALA A 69 -9.53 14.49 8.16
CA ALA A 69 -10.45 13.35 8.26
C ALA A 69 -11.14 13.33 9.63
N ALA A 70 -12.46 13.18 9.67
CA ALA A 70 -13.23 13.20 10.92
C ALA A 70 -12.92 11.99 11.79
N GLN A 71 -12.77 10.82 11.16
CA GLN A 71 -12.42 9.56 11.82
C GLN A 71 -11.46 8.77 10.93
N VAL A 72 -10.47 8.14 11.55
CA VAL A 72 -9.55 7.24 10.85
C VAL A 72 -9.47 5.93 11.62
N PHE A 73 -9.67 4.81 10.90
CA PHE A 73 -9.48 3.46 11.37
C PHE A 73 -8.32 2.84 10.60
N GLY A 74 -7.26 2.45 11.30
CA GLY A 74 -6.13 1.72 10.74
C GLY A 74 -6.25 0.22 11.03
N MET A 75 -6.08 -0.62 10.02
CA MET A 75 -6.07 -2.07 10.18
C MET A 75 -4.84 -2.68 9.52
N ASP A 76 -4.14 -3.55 10.24
CA ASP A 76 -3.02 -4.34 9.72
C ASP A 76 -3.06 -5.76 10.26
N ILE A 77 -2.49 -6.72 9.53
CA ILE A 77 -2.42 -8.12 9.95
C ILE A 77 -1.34 -8.36 11.02
N SER A 78 -0.35 -7.47 11.10
CA SER A 78 0.80 -7.56 12.01
C SER A 78 0.47 -6.93 13.36
N GLU A 79 0.52 -7.73 14.42
CA GLU A 79 0.42 -7.22 15.80
C GLU A 79 1.55 -6.22 16.13
N GLY A 80 2.76 -6.48 15.61
CA GLY A 80 3.91 -5.59 15.83
C GLY A 80 3.71 -4.22 15.20
N MET A 81 3.14 -4.16 13.98
CA MET A 81 2.81 -2.89 13.33
C MET A 81 1.73 -2.12 14.09
N ILE A 82 0.65 -2.80 14.50
CA ILE A 82 -0.42 -2.16 15.26
C ILE A 82 0.06 -1.70 16.64
N ALA A 83 0.94 -2.47 17.30
CA ALA A 83 1.55 -2.03 18.55
C ALA A 83 2.38 -0.73 18.36
N ALA A 84 3.17 -0.66 17.28
CA ALA A 84 3.94 0.54 16.95
C ALA A 84 3.04 1.73 16.63
N ALA A 85 1.97 1.53 15.84
CA ALA A 85 1.00 2.58 15.52
C ALA A 85 0.28 3.10 16.78
N SER A 86 -0.12 2.18 17.68
CA SER A 86 -0.80 2.52 18.94
C SER A 86 0.12 3.25 19.91
N LEU A 87 1.42 2.94 19.92
CA LEU A 87 2.40 3.65 20.73
C LEU A 87 2.53 5.12 20.28
N GLN A 88 2.65 5.35 18.96
CA GLN A 88 2.71 6.70 18.40
C GLN A 88 1.40 7.48 18.63
N GLU A 89 0.24 6.82 18.58
CA GLU A 89 -1.05 7.43 18.89
C GLU A 89 -1.15 7.83 20.38
N ALA A 90 -0.52 7.06 21.27
CA ALA A 90 -0.46 7.41 22.70
C ALA A 90 0.42 8.64 22.96
N GLU A 91 1.45 8.86 22.13
CA GLU A 91 2.35 10.03 22.21
C GLU A 91 1.73 11.27 21.55
N ASP A 92 1.09 11.11 20.38
CA ASP A 92 0.46 12.19 19.58
C ASP A 92 -1.01 11.83 19.33
N SER A 93 -1.87 12.10 20.31
CA SER A 93 -3.27 11.68 20.35
C SER A 93 -4.10 12.37 19.25
N LEU A 94 -4.13 11.79 18.07
CA LEU A 94 -4.92 12.24 16.93
C LEU A 94 -6.36 11.66 16.92
N GLY A 95 -6.67 10.70 17.79
CA GLY A 95 -7.96 10.01 17.86
C GLY A 95 -8.11 8.93 16.81
N ILE A 96 -7.01 8.34 16.33
CA ILE A 96 -7.01 7.24 15.38
C ILE A 96 -7.23 5.90 16.09
N GLN A 97 -8.07 5.05 15.52
CA GLN A 97 -8.31 3.71 16.08
C GLN A 97 -7.52 2.68 15.28
N TYR A 98 -6.59 2.00 15.92
CA TYR A 98 -5.78 0.96 15.30
C TYR A 98 -6.21 -0.44 15.73
N GLN A 99 -6.16 -1.40 14.80
CA GLN A 99 -6.59 -2.75 15.08
C GLN A 99 -5.91 -3.80 14.24
N VAL A 100 -5.56 -4.91 14.87
CA VAL A 100 -5.15 -6.13 14.16
C VAL A 100 -6.33 -6.74 13.42
N GLY A 101 -6.16 -7.01 12.13
CA GLY A 101 -7.20 -7.62 11.31
C GLY A 101 -6.73 -7.97 9.90
N CYS A 102 -7.50 -8.82 9.24
CA CYS A 102 -7.23 -9.25 7.88
C CYS A 102 -8.04 -8.42 6.88
N ALA A 103 -7.37 -7.79 5.92
CA ALA A 103 -8.01 -6.95 4.91
C ALA A 103 -9.01 -7.70 4.00
N THR A 104 -8.94 -9.03 3.93
CA THR A 104 -9.92 -9.85 3.21
C THR A 104 -11.18 -10.17 4.03
N GLU A 105 -11.29 -9.70 5.28
CA GLU A 105 -12.38 -10.05 6.21
C GLU A 105 -12.78 -8.81 7.03
N LEU A 106 -13.58 -7.93 6.44
CA LEU A 106 -14.03 -6.68 7.07
C LEU A 106 -15.39 -6.81 7.78
N LYS A 107 -15.78 -8.01 8.19
CA LYS A 107 -17.10 -8.32 8.77
C LYS A 107 -17.48 -7.49 10.00
N ARG A 108 -16.49 -6.96 10.71
CA ARG A 108 -16.70 -6.07 11.86
C ARG A 108 -17.25 -4.69 11.50
N PHE A 109 -17.05 -4.27 10.25
CA PHE A 109 -17.59 -3.03 9.73
C PHE A 109 -18.89 -3.32 8.98
N GLY A 110 -19.90 -2.51 9.26
CA GLY A 110 -21.16 -2.54 8.52
C GLY A 110 -20.99 -2.11 7.07
N ASP A 111 -22.01 -2.37 6.26
CA ASP A 111 -22.06 -1.86 4.89
C ASP A 111 -22.11 -0.33 4.89
N ARG A 112 -21.46 0.29 3.91
CA ARG A 112 -21.51 1.73 3.70
C ARG A 112 -21.08 2.55 4.95
N THR A 113 -20.02 2.08 5.61
CA THR A 113 -19.49 2.72 6.83
C THR A 113 -18.52 3.85 6.53
N PHE A 114 -17.72 3.73 5.45
CA PHE A 114 -16.62 4.64 5.16
C PHE A 114 -16.87 5.47 3.90
N ASP A 115 -16.35 6.69 3.92
CA ASP A 115 -16.40 7.61 2.79
C ASP A 115 -15.15 7.49 1.93
N LEU A 116 -14.03 7.04 2.52
CA LEU A 116 -12.77 6.76 1.87
C LEU A 116 -12.16 5.48 2.43
N VAL A 117 -11.70 4.59 1.54
CA VAL A 117 -10.80 3.49 1.89
C VAL A 117 -9.48 3.72 1.19
N VAL A 118 -8.37 3.60 1.92
CA VAL A 118 -7.03 3.68 1.35
C VAL A 118 -6.26 2.38 1.62
N ALA A 119 -5.44 1.94 0.67
CA ALA A 119 -4.61 0.74 0.81
C ALA A 119 -3.23 0.96 0.15
N VAL A 120 -2.25 1.39 0.94
CA VAL A 120 -0.91 1.73 0.44
C VAL A 120 0.00 0.51 0.54
N PHE A 121 0.37 -0.05 -0.62
CA PHE A 121 1.23 -1.24 -0.70
C PHE A 121 0.70 -2.47 0.05
N LEU A 122 -0.62 -2.65 0.11
CA LEU A 122 -1.25 -3.85 0.66
C LEU A 122 -1.31 -4.98 -0.36
N PHE A 123 -1.76 -4.70 -1.57
CA PHE A 123 -2.08 -5.73 -2.56
C PHE A 123 -0.86 -6.49 -3.07
N ASN A 124 0.33 -5.94 -2.96
CA ASN A 124 1.57 -6.66 -3.29
C ASN A 124 1.89 -7.84 -2.33
N TYR A 125 1.12 -8.03 -1.26
CA TYR A 125 1.21 -9.17 -0.36
C TYR A 125 0.06 -10.17 -0.52
N LEU A 126 -0.94 -9.86 -1.32
CA LEU A 126 -2.12 -10.68 -1.54
C LEU A 126 -2.05 -11.40 -2.88
N THR A 127 -2.55 -12.63 -2.93
CA THR A 127 -2.77 -13.33 -4.21
C THR A 127 -3.89 -12.65 -5.00
N THR A 128 -4.04 -13.01 -6.28
CA THR A 128 -5.14 -12.53 -7.13
C THR A 128 -6.50 -12.79 -6.48
N ALA A 129 -6.74 -14.00 -5.96
CA ALA A 129 -7.98 -14.35 -5.27
C ALA A 129 -8.21 -13.52 -4.00
N GLN A 130 -7.17 -13.32 -3.17
CA GLN A 130 -7.24 -12.50 -1.97
C GLN A 130 -7.45 -11.02 -2.31
N THR A 131 -6.85 -10.53 -3.40
CA THR A 131 -7.06 -9.16 -3.89
C THR A 131 -8.51 -8.95 -4.31
N GLN A 132 -9.11 -9.89 -5.04
CA GLN A 132 -10.53 -9.86 -5.40
C GLN A 132 -11.43 -9.86 -4.16
N GLN A 133 -11.16 -10.71 -3.18
CA GLN A 133 -11.92 -10.77 -1.94
C GLN A 133 -11.80 -9.46 -1.14
N CYS A 134 -10.59 -8.91 -1.01
CA CYS A 134 -10.38 -7.64 -0.31
C CYS A 134 -11.12 -6.49 -1.00
N ILE A 135 -11.03 -6.36 -2.33
CA ILE A 135 -11.70 -5.31 -3.09
C ILE A 135 -13.23 -5.45 -3.01
N ALA A 136 -13.77 -6.67 -2.96
CA ALA A 136 -15.20 -6.90 -2.73
C ALA A 136 -15.65 -6.41 -1.34
N GLU A 137 -14.87 -6.68 -0.29
CA GLU A 137 -15.14 -6.16 1.06
C GLU A 137 -15.01 -4.62 1.11
N VAL A 138 -14.01 -4.04 0.42
CA VAL A 138 -13.89 -2.58 0.28
C VAL A 138 -15.15 -2.00 -0.36
N ALA A 139 -15.62 -2.58 -1.46
CA ALA A 139 -16.86 -2.14 -2.11
C ALA A 139 -18.06 -2.23 -1.16
N ARG A 140 -18.16 -3.25 -0.33
CA ARG A 140 -19.25 -3.41 0.65
C ARG A 140 -19.22 -2.30 1.71
N VAL A 141 -18.05 -2.02 2.29
CA VAL A 141 -17.95 -1.05 3.40
C VAL A 141 -17.92 0.42 2.96
N LEU A 142 -17.68 0.70 1.67
CA LEU A 142 -17.75 2.06 1.13
C LEU A 142 -19.19 2.55 0.97
N CYS A 143 -19.42 3.81 1.31
CA CYS A 143 -20.65 4.54 0.99
C CYS A 143 -20.84 4.69 -0.52
N CYS A 144 -22.07 4.93 -0.97
CA CYS A 144 -22.33 5.36 -2.35
C CYS A 144 -21.60 6.67 -2.61
N GLY A 145 -20.85 6.76 -3.71
CA GLY A 145 -19.99 7.90 -4.04
C GLY A 145 -18.67 7.93 -3.24
N GLY A 146 -18.44 6.97 -2.33
CA GLY A 146 -17.18 6.85 -1.59
C GLY A 146 -16.01 6.52 -2.51
N LYS A 147 -14.81 6.92 -2.10
CA LYS A 147 -13.57 6.72 -2.85
C LYS A 147 -12.77 5.52 -2.33
N PHE A 148 -12.21 4.76 -3.23
CA PHE A 148 -11.16 3.78 -2.95
C PHE A 148 -9.87 4.20 -3.63
N VAL A 149 -8.80 4.36 -2.85
CA VAL A 149 -7.45 4.71 -3.33
C VAL A 149 -6.47 3.64 -2.89
N PHE A 150 -5.70 3.12 -3.82
CA PHE A 150 -4.65 2.15 -3.47
C PHE A 150 -3.40 2.33 -4.31
N SER A 151 -2.28 1.84 -3.80
CA SER A 151 -1.03 1.79 -4.54
C SER A 151 -0.36 0.42 -4.42
N VAL A 152 0.39 0.10 -5.48
CA VAL A 152 1.19 -1.13 -5.59
C VAL A 152 2.51 -0.81 -6.29
N PRO A 153 3.57 -1.62 -6.13
CA PRO A 153 4.68 -1.61 -7.06
C PRO A 153 4.17 -1.79 -8.49
N HIS A 154 4.69 -1.03 -9.44
CA HIS A 154 4.24 -1.14 -10.82
C HIS A 154 4.46 -2.57 -11.34
N PRO A 155 3.45 -3.24 -11.93
CA PRO A 155 3.56 -4.64 -12.33
C PRO A 155 4.71 -4.95 -13.28
N SER A 156 5.13 -4.01 -14.12
CA SER A 156 6.26 -4.17 -15.04
C SER A 156 7.62 -3.89 -14.41
N PHE A 157 7.68 -3.12 -13.31
CA PHE A 157 8.94 -2.69 -12.70
C PHE A 157 9.90 -3.86 -12.41
N PRO A 158 9.46 -5.01 -11.85
CA PRO A 158 10.37 -6.12 -11.53
C PRO A 158 11.09 -6.70 -12.77
N TYR A 159 10.54 -6.48 -13.95
CA TYR A 159 11.07 -7.00 -15.22
C TYR A 159 11.90 -5.99 -16.02
N MET A 160 12.00 -4.75 -15.53
CA MET A 160 12.67 -3.65 -16.24
C MET A 160 14.10 -3.42 -15.78
N ARG A 161 14.52 -4.03 -14.66
CA ARG A 161 15.89 -3.91 -14.16
C ARG A 161 16.30 -5.13 -13.35
N GLU A 162 17.61 -5.33 -13.27
CA GLU A 162 18.21 -6.30 -12.37
C GLU A 162 18.19 -5.82 -10.91
N ALA A 163 18.45 -6.76 -9.98
CA ALA A 163 18.54 -6.46 -8.56
C ALA A 163 19.64 -5.45 -8.25
N ALA A 164 19.28 -4.22 -7.91
CA ALA A 164 20.19 -3.13 -7.64
C ALA A 164 19.58 -2.08 -6.71
N TYR A 165 20.46 -1.38 -5.99
CA TYR A 165 20.14 -0.17 -5.19
C TYR A 165 19.41 0.88 -6.03
N PRO A 166 18.45 1.63 -5.52
CA PRO A 166 17.90 1.60 -4.15
C PRO A 166 16.57 0.84 -4.01
N PHE A 167 16.10 0.14 -5.05
CA PHE A 167 14.85 -0.61 -5.04
C PHE A 167 14.82 -1.68 -6.14
N TYR A 168 14.48 -2.91 -5.77
CA TYR A 168 14.32 -4.00 -6.73
C TYR A 168 13.44 -5.12 -6.17
N PHE A 169 13.01 -6.01 -7.07
CA PHE A 169 12.51 -7.35 -6.77
C PHE A 169 13.35 -8.38 -7.53
N GLU A 170 13.64 -9.50 -6.89
CA GLU A 170 14.38 -10.62 -7.49
C GLU A 170 13.43 -11.48 -8.31
N VAL A 171 13.40 -11.25 -9.63
CA VAL A 171 12.58 -12.02 -10.57
C VAL A 171 13.49 -12.98 -11.32
N GLU A 172 13.31 -14.27 -11.10
CA GLU A 172 14.00 -15.31 -11.87
C GLU A 172 13.32 -15.50 -13.22
N GLY A 173 14.04 -15.15 -14.29
CA GLY A 173 13.60 -15.31 -15.68
C GLY A 173 12.49 -14.36 -16.11
N ARG A 174 12.01 -14.56 -17.34
CA ARG A 174 10.86 -13.81 -17.90
C ARG A 174 9.56 -14.50 -17.47
N GLY A 175 8.42 -13.80 -17.53
CA GLY A 175 7.16 -14.44 -17.22
C GLY A 175 6.11 -13.52 -16.61
N TYR A 176 5.94 -12.32 -17.17
CA TYR A 176 4.92 -11.36 -16.73
C TYR A 176 3.52 -12.01 -16.58
N PHE A 177 3.10 -12.86 -17.50
CA PHE A 177 1.82 -13.57 -17.42
C PHE A 177 1.92 -14.90 -16.66
N SER A 178 2.97 -15.69 -16.92
CA SER A 178 3.12 -17.04 -16.34
C SER A 178 3.54 -17.04 -14.87
N LYS A 179 4.00 -15.91 -14.34
CA LYS A 179 4.40 -15.75 -12.94
C LYS A 179 3.33 -15.09 -12.06
N ARG A 180 2.08 -15.02 -12.51
CA ARG A 180 0.95 -14.54 -11.67
C ARG A 180 0.87 -15.34 -10.38
N ASP A 181 0.66 -14.64 -9.27
CA ASP A 181 0.66 -15.18 -7.90
C ASP A 181 2.00 -15.76 -7.40
N TRP A 182 3.08 -15.62 -8.17
CA TRP A 182 4.41 -15.91 -7.65
C TRP A 182 4.87 -14.81 -6.70
N GLN A 183 5.55 -15.23 -5.63
CA GLN A 183 6.11 -14.34 -4.64
C GLN A 183 7.58 -14.08 -4.93
N PHE A 184 7.94 -12.81 -5.11
CA PHE A 184 9.31 -12.36 -5.31
C PHE A 184 9.81 -11.63 -4.08
N PRO A 185 10.99 -11.95 -3.55
CA PRO A 185 11.66 -11.13 -2.55
C PRO A 185 12.18 -9.86 -3.20
N GLY A 186 12.41 -8.83 -2.38
CA GLY A 186 12.95 -7.58 -2.83
C GLY A 186 13.53 -6.75 -1.70
N ARG A 187 14.13 -5.62 -2.05
CA ARG A 187 14.66 -4.64 -1.09
C ARG A 187 14.31 -3.23 -1.48
N ILE A 188 14.08 -2.42 -0.46
CA ILE A 188 13.91 -0.98 -0.57
C ILE A 188 14.83 -0.30 0.42
N TRP A 189 15.59 0.70 -0.03
CA TRP A 189 16.50 1.45 0.83
C TRP A 189 15.84 2.70 1.39
N LYS A 190 16.37 3.12 2.52
CA LYS A 190 16.16 4.45 3.09
C LYS A 190 17.33 5.36 2.71
N ARG A 191 17.12 6.67 2.82
CA ARG A 191 18.16 7.65 2.50
C ARG A 191 19.34 7.62 3.47
N ASP A 192 19.19 7.06 4.67
CA ASP A 192 20.29 6.84 5.62
C ASP A 192 21.20 5.64 5.26
N GLY A 193 20.93 4.97 4.14
CA GLY A 193 21.66 3.79 3.67
C GLY A 193 21.16 2.46 4.27
N SER A 194 20.29 2.49 5.26
CA SER A 194 19.62 1.28 5.74
C SER A 194 18.61 0.76 4.72
N TRP A 195 18.20 -0.50 4.83
CA TRP A 195 17.29 -1.11 3.90
C TRP A 195 16.28 -2.04 4.60
N LEU A 196 15.20 -2.31 3.92
CA LEU A 196 14.10 -3.14 4.37
C LEU A 196 13.85 -4.25 3.35
N ASN A 197 13.61 -5.47 3.84
CA ASN A 197 13.12 -6.55 3.00
C ASN A 197 11.64 -6.31 2.70
N VAL A 198 11.30 -6.46 1.45
CA VAL A 198 9.91 -6.39 0.95
C VAL A 198 9.60 -7.62 0.10
N GLN A 199 8.33 -7.83 -0.19
CA GLN A 199 7.88 -8.93 -1.02
C GLN A 199 6.87 -8.43 -2.05
N LEU A 200 6.82 -9.10 -3.19
CA LEU A 200 5.83 -8.88 -4.22
C LEU A 200 5.18 -10.21 -4.61
N VAL A 201 3.88 -10.33 -4.39
CA VAL A 201 3.05 -11.34 -5.07
C VAL A 201 2.62 -10.74 -6.39
N HIS A 202 3.21 -11.23 -7.47
CA HIS A 202 3.04 -10.63 -8.79
C HIS A 202 1.61 -10.74 -9.32
N LYS A 203 1.10 -9.64 -9.83
CA LYS A 203 -0.16 -9.51 -10.54
C LYS A 203 0.01 -8.61 -11.74
N THR A 204 -0.78 -8.83 -12.77
CA THR A 204 -0.84 -7.97 -13.96
C THR A 204 -1.75 -6.77 -13.71
N LEU A 205 -1.72 -5.76 -14.57
CA LEU A 205 -2.69 -4.65 -14.52
C LEU A 205 -4.12 -5.18 -14.65
N GLU A 206 -4.35 -6.14 -15.54
CA GLU A 206 -5.65 -6.76 -15.76
C GLU A 206 -6.24 -7.34 -14.47
N ASP A 207 -5.42 -7.97 -13.61
CA ASP A 207 -5.88 -8.54 -12.34
C ASP A 207 -6.52 -7.50 -11.41
N TYR A 208 -5.95 -6.29 -11.35
CA TYR A 208 -6.50 -5.21 -10.53
C TYR A 208 -7.80 -4.66 -11.12
N PHE A 209 -7.84 -4.41 -12.42
CA PHE A 209 -9.04 -3.88 -13.08
C PHE A 209 -10.19 -4.87 -13.08
N ASP A 210 -9.91 -6.16 -13.28
CA ASP A 210 -10.88 -7.23 -13.16
C ASP A 210 -11.46 -7.34 -11.74
N ALA A 211 -10.61 -7.21 -10.72
CA ALA A 211 -11.06 -7.23 -9.33
C ALA A 211 -11.99 -6.05 -9.03
N LEU A 212 -11.66 -4.84 -9.49
CA LEU A 212 -12.50 -3.65 -9.36
C LEU A 212 -13.86 -3.84 -10.05
N LYS A 213 -13.84 -4.30 -11.31
CA LYS A 213 -15.06 -4.56 -12.09
C LYS A 213 -15.96 -5.59 -11.43
N LYS A 214 -15.40 -6.73 -10.98
CA LYS A 214 -16.14 -7.78 -10.28
C LYS A 214 -16.77 -7.32 -8.96
N ALA A 215 -16.12 -6.37 -8.27
CA ALA A 215 -16.63 -5.77 -7.05
C ALA A 215 -17.71 -4.69 -7.28
N GLY A 216 -18.01 -4.34 -8.53
CA GLY A 216 -19.03 -3.37 -8.90
C GLY A 216 -18.56 -1.92 -8.99
N PHE A 217 -17.25 -1.67 -9.05
CA PHE A 217 -16.71 -0.35 -9.41
C PHE A 217 -16.86 -0.14 -10.92
N ASN A 218 -17.79 0.72 -11.32
CA ASN A 218 -18.17 0.93 -12.73
C ASN A 218 -17.74 2.29 -13.29
N THR A 219 -17.12 3.13 -12.47
CA THR A 219 -16.56 4.41 -12.92
C THR A 219 -15.17 4.20 -13.53
N MET A 220 -14.76 5.10 -14.45
CA MET A 220 -13.40 5.07 -14.98
C MET A 220 -12.40 5.36 -13.87
N PRO A 221 -11.49 4.44 -13.54
CA PRO A 221 -10.46 4.71 -12.54
C PRO A 221 -9.49 5.80 -12.98
N ILE A 222 -9.06 6.63 -12.02
CA ILE A 222 -7.89 7.48 -12.20
C ILE A 222 -6.66 6.63 -11.91
N LEU A 223 -5.76 6.56 -12.88
CA LEU A 223 -4.51 5.83 -12.79
C LEU A 223 -3.34 6.82 -12.85
N ARG A 224 -2.37 6.64 -11.96
CA ARG A 224 -1.10 7.38 -11.95
C ARG A 224 0.07 6.41 -11.91
N GLU A 225 0.93 6.48 -12.92
CA GLU A 225 2.23 5.83 -12.90
C GLU A 225 3.21 6.73 -12.18
N LEU A 226 3.74 6.26 -11.05
CA LEU A 226 4.58 7.03 -10.16
C LEU A 226 6.05 6.73 -10.46
N ARG A 227 6.86 7.79 -10.56
CA ARG A 227 8.25 7.76 -11.01
C ARG A 227 9.10 8.75 -10.22
N VAL A 228 10.40 8.71 -10.44
CA VAL A 228 11.30 9.77 -9.99
C VAL A 228 11.02 11.03 -10.79
N THR A 229 10.97 12.17 -10.10
CA THR A 229 10.77 13.50 -10.68
C THR A 229 12.04 14.36 -10.56
N PRO A 230 12.13 15.51 -11.25
CA PRO A 230 13.26 16.43 -11.10
C PRO A 230 13.46 16.91 -9.64
N GLU A 231 12.39 17.09 -8.88
CA GLU A 231 12.43 17.49 -7.48
C GLU A 231 13.10 16.42 -6.61
N HIS A 232 12.86 15.14 -6.89
CA HIS A 232 13.53 14.03 -6.22
C HIS A 232 15.04 14.05 -6.51
N ILE A 233 15.44 14.31 -7.77
CA ILE A 233 16.86 14.43 -8.15
C ILE A 233 17.53 15.61 -7.43
N ALA A 234 16.84 16.75 -7.36
CA ALA A 234 17.34 17.91 -6.64
C ALA A 234 17.49 17.66 -5.12
N LEU A 235 16.64 16.80 -4.54
CA LEU A 235 16.68 16.42 -3.14
C LEU A 235 17.86 15.49 -2.81
N ASP A 236 18.09 14.45 -3.64
CA ASP A 236 19.14 13.46 -3.45
C ASP A 236 19.43 12.72 -4.76
N GLU A 237 20.37 13.25 -5.53
CA GLU A 237 20.70 12.70 -6.85
C GLU A 237 21.19 11.25 -6.77
N LEU A 238 22.05 10.93 -5.79
CA LEU A 238 22.65 9.59 -5.67
C LEU A 238 21.60 8.53 -5.36
N PHE A 239 20.60 8.91 -4.58
CA PHE A 239 19.53 8.00 -4.18
C PHE A 239 18.49 7.78 -5.30
N PHE A 240 18.10 8.84 -6.02
CA PHE A 240 16.99 8.76 -6.97
C PHE A 240 17.44 8.53 -8.42
N ARG A 241 18.65 8.98 -8.84
CA ARG A 241 19.14 8.85 -10.23
C ARG A 241 19.08 7.42 -10.80
N PRO A 242 19.39 6.33 -10.03
CA PRO A 242 19.33 4.97 -10.56
C PRO A 242 17.93 4.51 -10.99
N LEU A 243 16.89 5.26 -10.65
CA LEU A 243 15.48 4.93 -10.92
C LEU A 243 14.79 5.90 -11.90
N ILE A 244 15.57 6.78 -12.54
CA ILE A 244 15.04 7.70 -13.57
C ILE A 244 14.42 6.88 -14.71
N ASP A 245 13.27 7.36 -15.21
CA ASP A 245 12.54 6.78 -16.35
C ASP A 245 12.03 5.36 -16.14
N LEU A 246 11.92 4.92 -14.87
CA LEU A 246 11.29 3.65 -14.51
C LEU A 246 9.91 3.89 -13.88
N PRO A 247 8.88 3.10 -14.26
CA PRO A 247 7.57 3.12 -13.59
C PRO A 247 7.70 2.38 -12.25
N LEU A 248 7.86 3.12 -11.15
CA LEU A 248 8.15 2.53 -9.83
C LEU A 248 6.92 1.93 -9.17
N HIS A 249 5.85 2.70 -9.19
CA HIS A 249 4.61 2.36 -8.51
C HIS A 249 3.41 2.76 -9.36
N LEU A 250 2.28 2.14 -9.05
CA LEU A 250 1.00 2.46 -9.61
C LEU A 250 0.07 2.91 -8.49
N ALA A 251 -0.60 4.05 -8.67
CA ALA A 251 -1.68 4.50 -7.80
C ALA A 251 -3.00 4.54 -8.57
N ILE A 252 -4.05 4.03 -7.98
CA ILE A 252 -5.38 3.95 -8.58
C ILE A 252 -6.40 4.53 -7.61
N GLN A 253 -7.27 5.41 -8.14
CA GLN A 253 -8.46 5.90 -7.45
C GLN A 253 -9.70 5.49 -8.25
N VAL A 254 -10.71 5.02 -7.57
CA VAL A 254 -12.02 4.68 -8.15
C VAL A 254 -13.14 5.08 -7.17
N SER A 255 -14.29 5.46 -7.69
CA SER A 255 -15.49 5.75 -6.88
C SER A 255 -16.52 4.63 -7.01
N ARG A 256 -17.24 4.41 -5.91
CA ARG A 256 -18.34 3.43 -5.85
C ARG A 256 -19.64 4.00 -6.40
#